data_8d10b7229bccfa84a586c8221eecf736
#
_entry.id   8d10b7229bccfa84a586c8221eecf736
#
_cell.length_a   1.000
_cell.length_b   1.000
_cell.length_c   1.000
_cell.angle_alpha   90.00
_cell.angle_beta   90.00
_cell.angle_gamma   90.00
#
_symmetry.space_group_name_H-M   'P 1'
#
loop_
_entity.id
_entity.type
_entity.pdbx_description
1 polymer ?
#
loop_
_entity_poly.entity_id
_entity_poly.type
_entity_poly.pdbx_seq_one_letter_code
_entity_poly.pdbx_strand_id
1 'polypeptide(L)'
;MANQKMVEQITSMDKDFAQWYTDVVKKAELADYSGVKGCMVIRPYGYAIWENIQKDLDARFKALGVENVYMPMFIPESLLQKEKDHVEGFAPECAIVTIGGQNQLSERLIVRPTSETLFCQHFKDIIHSYRDLPKIYNQWVNVCRWEKTTRPFLRTSEFLWQEGHTLHARRGGKRRDLADAEGLRGLLS
;
A
#
# COMPACT_ATOMS: atom_id res chain seq x y z
N MET A 1 -2.89 1.08 -29.45
CA MET A 1 -3.85 0.44 -28.52
C MET A 1 -3.65 -1.04 -28.66
N ALA A 2 -3.16 -1.73 -27.64
CA ALA A 2 -3.02 -3.19 -27.67
C ALA A 2 -4.43 -3.81 -27.69
N ASN A 3 -4.71 -4.64 -28.70
CA ASN A 3 -5.94 -5.42 -28.77
C ASN A 3 -6.03 -6.29 -27.51
N GLN A 4 -6.86 -5.91 -26.57
CA GLN A 4 -7.19 -6.76 -25.41
C GLN A 4 -7.96 -7.96 -25.96
N LYS A 5 -7.27 -9.11 -26.11
CA LYS A 5 -7.92 -10.38 -26.42
C LYS A 5 -8.93 -10.69 -25.32
N MET A 6 -10.19 -10.80 -25.68
CA MET A 6 -11.20 -11.36 -24.79
C MET A 6 -10.80 -12.79 -24.40
N VAL A 7 -10.92 -13.12 -23.12
CA VAL A 7 -10.71 -14.48 -22.65
C VAL A 7 -11.94 -15.31 -22.99
N GLU A 8 -11.85 -16.11 -24.06
CA GLU A 8 -12.95 -16.97 -24.50
C GLU A 8 -13.06 -18.23 -23.63
N GLN A 9 -11.92 -18.82 -23.29
CA GLN A 9 -11.83 -20.01 -22.43
C GLN A 9 -10.80 -19.78 -21.34
N ILE A 10 -11.08 -20.30 -20.13
CA ILE A 10 -10.14 -20.28 -19.02
C ILE A 10 -9.15 -21.44 -19.18
N THR A 11 -7.87 -21.15 -19.13
CA THR A 11 -6.82 -22.17 -19.10
C THR A 11 -7.02 -23.10 -17.89
N SER A 12 -6.80 -24.40 -18.07
CA SER A 12 -6.87 -25.34 -16.93
C SER A 12 -5.77 -25.02 -15.91
N MET A 13 -6.15 -25.02 -14.64
CA MET A 13 -5.25 -24.77 -13.51
C MET A 13 -4.07 -25.76 -13.48
N ASP A 14 -4.32 -27.04 -13.79
CA ASP A 14 -3.33 -28.11 -13.81
C ASP A 14 -2.32 -27.97 -14.97
N LYS A 15 -2.74 -27.29 -16.05
CA LYS A 15 -1.91 -27.07 -17.24
C LYS A 15 -0.97 -25.87 -17.07
N ASP A 16 -1.51 -24.75 -16.60
CA ASP A 16 -0.76 -23.50 -16.34
C ASP A 16 -1.50 -22.68 -15.29
N PHE A 17 -1.06 -22.80 -14.04
CA PHE A 17 -1.66 -22.08 -12.92
C PHE A 17 -1.57 -20.56 -13.09
N ALA A 18 -0.46 -20.06 -13.63
CA ALA A 18 -0.24 -18.62 -13.77
C ALA A 18 -1.18 -18.02 -14.83
N GLN A 19 -1.38 -18.73 -15.94
CA GLN A 19 -2.31 -18.30 -16.97
C GLN A 19 -3.75 -18.46 -16.51
N TRP A 20 -4.09 -19.58 -15.85
CA TRP A 20 -5.41 -19.80 -15.24
C TRP A 20 -5.79 -18.63 -14.32
N TYR A 21 -4.88 -18.24 -13.41
CA TYR A 21 -5.13 -17.12 -12.51
C TYR A 21 -5.43 -15.82 -13.26
N THR A 22 -4.63 -15.52 -14.29
CA THR A 22 -4.81 -14.32 -15.11
C THR A 22 -6.14 -14.34 -15.86
N ASP A 23 -6.51 -15.50 -16.43
CA ASP A 23 -7.77 -15.68 -17.16
C ASP A 23 -8.98 -15.51 -16.23
N VAL A 24 -8.91 -16.08 -15.00
CA VAL A 24 -9.95 -15.94 -13.98
C VAL A 24 -10.16 -14.48 -13.60
N VAL A 25 -9.08 -13.75 -13.27
CA VAL A 25 -9.14 -12.34 -12.89
C VAL A 25 -9.80 -11.50 -13.99
N LYS A 26 -9.43 -11.74 -15.25
CA LYS A 26 -9.99 -11.01 -16.40
C LYS A 26 -11.43 -11.43 -16.71
N LYS A 27 -11.73 -12.73 -16.71
CA LYS A 27 -13.06 -13.26 -17.01
C LYS A 27 -14.09 -12.89 -15.95
N ALA A 28 -13.69 -12.86 -14.68
CA ALA A 28 -14.50 -12.40 -13.55
C ALA A 28 -14.61 -10.87 -13.47
N GLU A 29 -14.00 -10.16 -14.43
CA GLU A 29 -14.05 -8.69 -14.49
C GLU A 29 -13.52 -7.99 -13.22
N LEU A 30 -12.51 -8.58 -12.55
CA LEU A 30 -11.93 -8.02 -11.33
C LEU A 30 -10.96 -6.87 -11.61
N ALA A 31 -10.14 -7.00 -12.67
CA ALA A 31 -9.19 -5.98 -13.07
C ALA A 31 -8.89 -6.03 -14.57
N ASP A 32 -8.50 -4.87 -15.11
CA ASP A 32 -8.03 -4.71 -16.49
C ASP A 32 -6.66 -4.03 -16.51
N TYR A 33 -5.93 -4.21 -17.61
CA TYR A 33 -4.69 -3.48 -17.84
C TYR A 33 -4.95 -2.01 -18.09
N SER A 34 -4.14 -1.13 -17.51
CA SER A 34 -4.14 0.29 -17.80
C SER A 34 -3.17 0.64 -18.94
N GLY A 35 -3.11 1.93 -19.32
CA GLY A 35 -2.12 2.44 -20.24
C GLY A 35 -0.69 2.49 -19.67
N VAL A 36 -0.54 2.32 -18.35
CA VAL A 36 0.75 2.28 -17.66
C VAL A 36 1.11 0.84 -17.32
N LYS A 37 2.27 0.40 -17.79
CA LYS A 37 2.75 -0.97 -17.52
C LYS A 37 2.84 -1.23 -16.01
N GLY A 38 2.24 -2.33 -15.57
CA GLY A 38 2.24 -2.74 -14.17
C GLY A 38 1.15 -2.08 -13.30
N CYS A 39 0.45 -1.06 -13.80
CA CYS A 39 -0.70 -0.47 -13.13
C CYS A 39 -2.00 -1.05 -13.72
N MET A 40 -2.97 -1.31 -12.86
CA MET A 40 -4.22 -1.95 -13.25
C MET A 40 -5.41 -1.03 -12.97
N VAL A 41 -6.44 -1.16 -13.80
CA VAL A 41 -7.78 -0.67 -13.46
C VAL A 41 -8.46 -1.75 -12.63
N ILE A 42 -8.72 -1.48 -11.37
CA ILE A 42 -9.52 -2.37 -10.52
C ILE A 42 -10.99 -2.10 -10.85
N ARG A 43 -11.68 -3.11 -11.38
CA ARG A 43 -13.07 -2.99 -11.81
C ARG A 43 -14.03 -3.09 -10.62
N PRO A 44 -15.32 -2.75 -10.78
CA PRO A 44 -16.27 -2.71 -9.67
C PRO A 44 -16.32 -3.97 -8.82
N TYR A 45 -16.30 -5.17 -9.42
CA TYR A 45 -16.30 -6.43 -8.65
C TYR A 45 -15.01 -6.62 -7.84
N GLY A 46 -13.85 -6.30 -8.43
CA GLY A 46 -12.57 -6.33 -7.72
C GLY A 46 -12.49 -5.27 -6.63
N TYR A 47 -13.02 -4.08 -6.89
CA TYR A 47 -13.02 -2.99 -5.92
C TYR A 47 -13.99 -3.26 -4.76
N ALA A 48 -15.12 -3.91 -5.01
CA ALA A 48 -16.06 -4.32 -3.96
C ALA A 48 -15.42 -5.30 -2.95
N ILE A 49 -14.49 -6.15 -3.38
CA ILE A 49 -13.70 -7.00 -2.46
C ILE A 49 -12.87 -6.11 -1.53
N TRP A 50 -12.19 -5.12 -2.10
CA TRP A 50 -11.41 -4.15 -1.32
C TRP A 50 -12.26 -3.35 -0.33
N GLU A 51 -13.40 -2.84 -0.77
CA GLU A 51 -14.31 -2.07 0.10
C GLU A 51 -14.82 -2.91 1.29
N ASN A 52 -15.14 -4.18 1.06
CA ASN A 52 -15.57 -5.08 2.13
C ASN A 52 -14.43 -5.36 3.12
N ILE A 53 -13.20 -5.61 2.64
CA ILE A 53 -12.01 -5.78 3.50
C ILE A 53 -11.78 -4.50 4.31
N GLN A 54 -11.77 -3.34 3.65
CA GLN A 54 -11.56 -2.05 4.30
C GLN A 54 -12.61 -1.79 5.37
N LYS A 55 -13.89 -1.99 5.05
CA LYS A 55 -15.00 -1.75 5.97
C LYS A 55 -14.91 -2.60 7.24
N ASP A 56 -14.62 -3.88 7.11
CA ASP A 56 -14.52 -4.79 8.25
C ASP A 56 -13.28 -4.49 9.10
N LEU A 57 -12.11 -4.36 8.48
CA LEU A 57 -10.87 -4.03 9.18
C LEU A 57 -10.90 -2.65 9.84
N ASP A 58 -11.42 -1.62 9.16
CA ASP A 58 -11.51 -0.27 9.70
C ASP A 58 -12.39 -0.21 10.96
N ALA A 59 -13.50 -0.96 10.96
CA ALA A 59 -14.36 -1.07 12.13
C ALA A 59 -13.62 -1.71 13.33
N ARG A 60 -12.83 -2.75 13.09
CA ARG A 60 -12.01 -3.42 14.13
C ARG A 60 -10.90 -2.52 14.63
N PHE A 61 -10.19 -1.81 13.76
CA PHE A 61 -9.16 -0.85 14.15
C PHE A 61 -9.74 0.27 15.02
N LYS A 62 -10.86 0.84 14.63
CA LYS A 62 -11.54 1.88 15.42
C LYS A 62 -11.97 1.38 16.79
N ALA A 63 -12.45 0.13 16.90
CA ALA A 63 -12.80 -0.48 18.18
C ALA A 63 -11.58 -0.63 19.12
N LEU A 64 -10.37 -0.69 18.57
CA LEU A 64 -9.09 -0.72 19.29
C LEU A 64 -8.52 0.69 19.58
N GLY A 65 -9.22 1.75 19.16
CA GLY A 65 -8.79 3.14 19.35
C GLY A 65 -7.77 3.62 18.32
N VAL A 66 -7.71 2.98 17.16
CA VAL A 66 -6.89 3.42 16.04
C VAL A 66 -7.56 4.60 15.33
N GLU A 67 -6.80 5.64 15.03
CA GLU A 67 -7.27 6.83 14.32
C GLU A 67 -6.77 6.81 12.87
N ASN A 68 -7.69 7.05 11.92
CA ASN A 68 -7.31 7.16 10.52
C ASN A 68 -6.71 8.53 10.23
N VAL A 69 -5.61 8.53 9.49
CA VAL A 69 -4.92 9.75 9.02
C VAL A 69 -4.64 9.64 7.52
N TYR A 70 -4.13 10.70 6.93
CA TYR A 70 -3.68 10.71 5.55
C TYR A 70 -2.32 11.40 5.46
N MET A 71 -1.30 10.68 5.01
CA MET A 71 0.03 11.21 4.70
C MET A 71 0.12 11.56 3.20
N PRO A 72 0.85 12.63 2.85
CA PRO A 72 1.03 13.02 1.44
C PRO A 72 1.60 11.88 0.59
N MET A 73 1.22 11.86 -0.69
CA MET A 73 1.72 10.87 -1.65
C MET A 73 3.21 11.08 -2.00
N PHE A 74 3.67 12.32 -1.99
CA PHE A 74 5.03 12.67 -2.38
C PHE A 74 5.95 12.79 -1.17
N ILE A 75 7.12 12.17 -1.28
CA ILE A 75 8.17 12.20 -0.26
C ILE A 75 9.38 12.93 -0.85
N PRO A 76 9.91 13.98 -0.20
CA PRO A 76 11.17 14.58 -0.60
C PRO A 76 12.30 13.53 -0.59
N GLU A 77 13.12 13.49 -1.65
CA GLU A 77 14.19 12.49 -1.76
C GLU A 77 15.18 12.58 -0.58
N SER A 78 15.46 13.79 -0.12
CA SER A 78 16.31 14.02 1.06
C SER A 78 15.82 13.36 2.33
N LEU A 79 14.49 13.25 2.50
CA LEU A 79 13.88 12.57 3.64
C LEU A 79 14.12 11.05 3.58
N LEU A 80 14.01 10.46 2.39
CA LEU A 80 14.24 9.03 2.20
C LEU A 80 15.72 8.65 2.32
N GLN A 81 16.63 9.54 1.89
CA GLN A 81 18.08 9.31 1.99
C GLN A 81 18.58 9.26 3.43
N LYS A 82 17.99 10.03 4.34
CA LYS A 82 18.35 10.02 5.77
C LYS A 82 18.09 8.67 6.44
N GLU A 83 17.23 7.85 5.89
CA GLU A 83 16.88 6.54 6.43
C GLU A 83 17.60 5.37 5.74
N LYS A 84 18.24 5.59 4.59
CA LYS A 84 19.03 4.55 3.92
C LYS A 84 20.11 3.94 4.82
N ASP A 85 20.64 4.73 5.74
CA ASP A 85 21.64 4.29 6.71
C ASP A 85 21.05 3.38 7.81
N HIS A 86 19.71 3.33 7.92
CA HIS A 86 18.99 2.52 8.91
C HIS A 86 18.21 1.33 8.32
N VAL A 87 18.02 1.30 7.00
CA VAL A 87 17.25 0.26 6.31
C VAL A 87 18.12 -0.43 5.26
N GLU A 88 19.05 -1.27 5.71
CA GLU A 88 19.73 -2.21 4.83
C GLU A 88 18.68 -3.13 4.16
N GLY A 89 18.56 -3.05 2.86
CA GLY A 89 17.77 -3.98 2.04
C GLY A 89 16.46 -3.44 1.46
N PHE A 90 16.01 -2.25 1.79
CA PHE A 90 14.82 -1.66 1.19
C PHE A 90 15.19 -0.43 0.34
N ALA A 91 15.73 -0.68 -0.86
CA ALA A 91 15.71 0.31 -1.94
C ALA A 91 14.66 -0.14 -2.96
N PRO A 92 13.36 0.09 -2.72
CA PRO A 92 12.35 -0.22 -3.72
C PRO A 92 12.68 0.59 -4.96
N GLU A 93 12.50 0.00 -6.14
CA GLU A 93 12.52 0.78 -7.37
C GLU A 93 11.38 1.81 -7.27
N CYS A 94 11.73 3.08 -7.08
CA CYS A 94 10.78 4.14 -6.83
C CYS A 94 10.39 4.84 -8.13
N ALA A 95 9.14 5.27 -8.24
CA ALA A 95 8.74 6.29 -9.20
C ALA A 95 9.19 7.66 -8.68
N ILE A 96 9.88 8.41 -9.51
CA ILE A 96 10.49 9.71 -9.14
C ILE A 96 9.88 10.81 -10.01
N VAL A 97 9.43 11.89 -9.36
CA VAL A 97 8.91 13.09 -10.01
C VAL A 97 10.00 14.16 -9.99
N THR A 98 10.35 14.65 -11.16
CA THR A 98 11.40 15.66 -11.37
C THR A 98 10.87 16.99 -11.89
N ILE A 99 9.64 17.01 -12.40
CA ILE A 99 9.00 18.18 -13.00
C ILE A 99 7.66 18.42 -12.33
N GLY A 100 7.40 19.62 -11.88
CA GLY A 100 6.12 20.10 -11.38
C GLY A 100 5.55 21.19 -12.30
N GLY A 101 4.39 20.92 -12.90
CA GLY A 101 3.87 21.78 -13.97
C GLY A 101 4.81 21.79 -15.17
N GLN A 102 5.43 22.95 -15.47
CA GLN A 102 6.38 23.10 -16.57
C GLN A 102 7.84 23.30 -16.09
N ASN A 103 8.06 23.29 -14.77
CA ASN A 103 9.35 23.60 -14.19
C ASN A 103 10.01 22.38 -13.57
N GLN A 104 11.34 22.29 -13.68
CA GLN A 104 12.13 21.36 -12.90
C GLN A 104 11.95 21.65 -11.41
N LEU A 105 11.75 20.60 -10.63
CA LEU A 105 11.72 20.71 -9.17
C LEU A 105 13.12 20.97 -8.64
N SER A 106 13.23 21.81 -7.61
CA SER A 106 14.48 22.05 -6.90
C SER A 106 14.98 20.79 -6.16
N GLU A 107 14.06 19.92 -5.80
CA GLU A 107 14.32 18.61 -5.18
C GLU A 107 13.41 17.57 -5.84
N ARG A 108 13.95 16.39 -6.09
CA ARG A 108 13.18 15.25 -6.61
C ARG A 108 12.20 14.75 -5.56
N LEU A 109 11.01 14.39 -6.00
CA LEU A 109 9.99 13.81 -5.15
C LEU A 109 9.80 12.34 -5.50
N ILE A 110 9.62 11.52 -4.49
CA ILE A 110 9.38 10.09 -4.63
C ILE A 110 7.89 9.83 -4.40
N VAL A 111 7.27 9.12 -5.34
CA VAL A 111 5.93 8.60 -5.12
C VAL A 111 6.03 7.52 -4.05
N ARG A 112 5.32 7.67 -2.94
CA ARG A 112 5.49 6.82 -1.75
C ARG A 112 5.48 5.32 -2.05
N PRO A 113 6.57 4.59 -1.77
CA PRO A 113 6.58 3.13 -1.76
C PRO A 113 6.12 2.57 -0.41
N THR A 114 6.14 3.40 0.60
CA THR A 114 5.70 3.25 2.00
C THR A 114 5.74 4.64 2.65
N SER A 115 5.09 4.84 3.79
CA SER A 115 5.00 6.16 4.42
C SER A 115 5.74 6.28 5.75
N GLU A 116 6.55 5.31 6.16
CA GLU A 116 7.24 5.32 7.47
C GLU A 116 8.00 6.61 7.71
N THR A 117 8.74 7.10 6.71
CA THR A 117 9.53 8.34 6.81
C THR A 117 8.65 9.55 7.13
N LEU A 118 7.49 9.64 6.49
CA LEU A 118 6.53 10.70 6.72
C LEU A 118 5.90 10.59 8.11
N PHE A 119 5.54 9.38 8.54
CA PHE A 119 5.04 9.15 9.89
C PHE A 119 6.08 9.50 10.95
N CYS A 120 7.33 9.07 10.78
CA CYS A 120 8.41 9.39 11.70
C CYS A 120 8.65 10.90 11.81
N GLN A 121 8.67 11.62 10.67
CA GLN A 121 8.80 13.07 10.68
C GLN A 121 7.60 13.72 11.39
N HIS A 122 6.38 13.35 11.05
CA HIS A 122 5.18 13.89 11.66
C HIS A 122 5.12 13.62 13.18
N PHE A 123 5.44 12.41 13.62
CA PHE A 123 5.48 12.09 15.04
C PHE A 123 6.52 12.91 15.79
N LYS A 124 7.70 13.14 15.19
CA LYS A 124 8.71 14.02 15.77
C LYS A 124 8.17 15.43 16.00
N ASP A 125 7.33 15.92 15.09
CA ASP A 125 6.80 17.28 15.15
C ASP A 125 5.66 17.45 16.17
N ILE A 126 4.89 16.38 16.46
CA ILE A 126 3.69 16.44 17.33
C ILE A 126 3.87 15.84 18.73
N ILE A 127 4.94 15.06 18.96
CA ILE A 127 5.16 14.41 20.26
C ILE A 127 6.19 15.22 21.05
N HIS A 128 5.75 15.89 22.07
CA HIS A 128 6.56 16.72 22.94
C HIS A 128 6.75 16.10 24.34
N SER A 129 5.88 15.17 24.74
CA SER A 129 5.95 14.51 26.03
C SER A 129 5.36 13.09 26.00
N TYR A 130 5.63 12.30 27.04
CA TYR A 130 4.99 10.97 27.20
C TYR A 130 3.47 11.03 27.30
N ARG A 131 2.87 12.19 27.58
CA ARG A 131 1.43 12.40 27.65
C ARG A 131 0.77 12.42 26.27
N ASP A 132 1.54 12.66 25.23
CA ASP A 132 1.07 12.65 23.84
C ASP A 132 0.94 11.21 23.30
N LEU A 133 1.38 10.22 24.08
CA LEU A 133 1.39 8.81 23.74
C LEU A 133 0.27 8.03 24.48
N PRO A 134 -0.24 6.92 23.92
CA PRO A 134 0.16 6.35 22.65
C PRO A 134 -0.38 7.12 21.45
N LYS A 135 0.32 7.04 20.31
CA LYS A 135 -0.24 7.38 18.99
C LYS A 135 -0.42 6.10 18.20
N ILE A 136 -1.62 5.88 17.69
CA ILE A 136 -1.99 4.67 16.96
C ILE A 136 -2.72 5.11 15.71
N TYR A 137 -1.96 5.26 14.62
CA TYR A 137 -2.46 5.78 13.36
C TYR A 137 -2.53 4.70 12.30
N ASN A 138 -3.53 4.81 11.46
CA ASN A 138 -3.74 3.99 10.28
C ASN A 138 -4.01 4.87 9.07
N GLN A 139 -3.60 4.44 7.89
CA GLN A 139 -4.08 5.03 6.65
C GLN A 139 -4.41 3.98 5.60
N TRP A 140 -5.46 4.26 4.84
CA TRP A 140 -5.92 3.53 3.67
C TRP A 140 -5.51 4.32 2.43
N VAL A 141 -4.52 3.83 1.72
CA VAL A 141 -3.92 4.56 0.59
C VAL A 141 -3.40 3.61 -0.49
N ASN A 142 -2.99 4.17 -1.60
CA ASN A 142 -2.17 3.50 -2.59
C ASN A 142 -0.68 3.74 -2.31
N VAL A 143 0.15 2.83 -2.78
CA VAL A 143 1.61 2.96 -2.84
C VAL A 143 2.10 2.55 -4.22
N CYS A 144 3.29 3.02 -4.58
CA CYS A 144 3.91 2.71 -5.85
C CYS A 144 5.29 2.08 -5.62
N ARG A 145 5.44 0.84 -6.09
CA ARG A 145 6.71 0.11 -6.13
C ARG A 145 6.97 -0.31 -7.57
N TRP A 146 8.01 0.23 -8.17
CA TRP A 146 8.29 0.05 -9.61
C TRP A 146 8.83 -1.36 -9.87
N GLU A 147 7.93 -2.33 -9.82
CA GLU A 147 8.23 -3.75 -9.90
C GLU A 147 8.63 -4.17 -11.32
N LYS A 148 9.70 -4.97 -11.44
CA LYS A 148 10.15 -5.52 -12.74
C LYS A 148 9.16 -6.52 -13.31
N THR A 149 8.57 -7.34 -12.43
CA THR A 149 7.62 -8.38 -12.80
C THR A 149 6.30 -8.14 -12.09
N THR A 150 5.24 -7.96 -12.85
CA THR A 150 3.89 -7.73 -12.33
C THR A 150 2.95 -8.87 -12.71
N ARG A 151 1.92 -9.08 -11.89
CA ARG A 151 0.83 -10.04 -12.13
C ARG A 151 -0.49 -9.35 -11.84
N PRO A 152 -1.48 -9.42 -12.74
CA PRO A 152 -2.77 -8.77 -12.54
C PRO A 152 -3.37 -9.11 -11.19
N PHE A 153 -3.91 -8.10 -10.49
CA PHE A 153 -4.58 -8.16 -9.21
C PHE A 153 -3.74 -8.65 -8.01
N LEU A 154 -2.70 -9.44 -8.25
CA LEU A 154 -1.85 -10.02 -7.18
C LEU A 154 -0.61 -9.18 -6.88
N ARG A 155 0.08 -8.68 -7.92
CA ARG A 155 1.31 -7.91 -7.78
C ARG A 155 1.39 -6.86 -8.88
N THR A 156 1.16 -5.62 -8.53
CA THR A 156 1.12 -4.48 -9.44
C THR A 156 2.09 -3.41 -8.99
N SER A 157 2.49 -2.52 -9.90
CA SER A 157 3.39 -1.41 -9.56
C SER A 157 2.72 -0.36 -8.68
N GLU A 158 1.41 -0.16 -8.83
CA GLU A 158 0.58 0.60 -7.93
C GLU A 158 -0.47 -0.33 -7.33
N PHE A 159 -0.68 -0.26 -6.02
CA PHE A 159 -1.68 -1.07 -5.33
C PHE A 159 -2.24 -0.35 -4.10
N LEU A 160 -3.43 -0.74 -3.72
CA LEU A 160 -4.09 -0.30 -2.50
C LEU A 160 -3.56 -1.13 -1.33
N TRP A 161 -3.37 -0.48 -0.20
CA TRP A 161 -3.00 -1.16 1.01
C TRP A 161 -3.52 -0.45 2.27
N GLN A 162 -3.27 -1.05 3.40
CA GLN A 162 -3.37 -0.46 4.72
C GLN A 162 -1.98 -0.41 5.33
N GLU A 163 -1.64 0.69 5.99
CA GLU A 163 -0.46 0.78 6.83
C GLU A 163 -0.81 1.41 8.17
N GLY A 164 -0.34 0.79 9.25
CA GLY A 164 -0.53 1.26 10.61
C GLY A 164 0.81 1.54 11.27
N HIS A 165 0.88 2.67 12.00
CA HIS A 165 2.07 3.10 12.73
C HIS A 165 1.69 3.44 14.16
N THR A 166 2.40 2.84 15.11
CA THR A 166 2.12 3.00 16.52
C THR A 166 3.35 3.46 17.29
N LEU A 167 3.15 4.42 18.20
CA LEU A 167 4.16 4.87 19.14
C LEU A 167 3.67 4.70 20.58
N HIS A 168 4.51 4.11 21.43
CA HIS A 168 4.19 3.82 22.82
C HIS A 168 5.32 4.27 23.75
N ALA A 169 4.96 4.73 24.97
CA ALA A 169 5.93 5.14 25.98
C ALA A 169 6.69 3.96 26.63
N ARG A 170 6.17 2.73 26.56
CA ARG A 170 6.72 1.53 27.24
C ARG A 170 6.57 0.28 26.37
N ARG A 171 7.46 -0.71 26.59
CA ARG A 171 7.44 -2.03 25.90
C ARG A 171 6.09 -2.77 25.99
N GLY A 172 5.27 -2.52 27.00
CA GLY A 172 3.92 -3.12 27.15
C GLY A 172 2.92 -2.69 26.05
N GLY A 173 3.19 -1.63 25.31
CA GLY A 173 2.42 -1.21 24.11
C GLY A 173 2.42 -2.25 22.99
N LYS A 174 3.50 -3.07 22.87
CA LYS A 174 3.61 -4.16 21.89
C LYS A 174 2.51 -5.22 21.96
N ARG A 175 1.82 -5.36 23.12
CA ARG A 175 0.70 -6.30 23.25
C ARG A 175 -0.53 -5.87 22.44
N ARG A 176 -0.69 -4.57 22.15
CA ARG A 176 -1.75 -4.07 21.28
C ARG A 176 -1.49 -4.45 19.82
N ASP A 177 -0.26 -4.26 19.35
CA ASP A 177 0.13 -4.59 17.97
C ASP A 177 -0.06 -6.10 17.69
N LEU A 178 0.14 -6.95 18.70
CA LEU A 178 -0.12 -8.40 18.61
C LEU A 178 -1.62 -8.72 18.57
N ALA A 179 -2.45 -8.00 19.34
CA ALA A 179 -3.90 -8.16 19.31
C ALA A 179 -4.47 -7.71 17.94
N ASP A 180 -3.91 -6.67 17.33
CA ASP A 180 -4.26 -6.22 15.97
C ASP A 180 -3.90 -7.29 14.94
N ALA A 181 -2.73 -7.94 15.08
CA ALA A 181 -2.31 -9.06 14.24
C ALA A 181 -3.18 -10.32 14.42
N GLU A 182 -3.66 -10.59 15.63
CA GLU A 182 -4.60 -11.69 15.90
C GLU A 182 -6.00 -11.38 15.33
N GLY A 183 -6.44 -10.14 15.37
CA GLY A 183 -7.65 -9.68 14.70
C GLY A 183 -7.60 -9.90 13.19
N LEU A 184 -6.43 -9.65 12.56
CA LEU A 184 -6.17 -9.95 11.15
C LEU A 184 -6.19 -11.45 10.84
N ARG A 185 -5.67 -12.29 11.72
CA ARG A 185 -5.70 -13.78 11.57
C ARG A 185 -7.13 -14.32 11.60
N GLY A 186 -8.00 -13.79 12.46
CA GLY A 186 -9.41 -14.18 12.52
C GLY A 186 -10.23 -13.82 11.28
N LEU A 187 -9.69 -13.01 10.37
CA LEU A 187 -10.31 -12.62 9.10
C LEU A 187 -9.95 -13.57 7.96
N LEU A 188 -8.83 -14.30 8.09
CA LEU A 188 -8.28 -15.21 7.09
C LEU A 188 -8.63 -16.69 7.38
N SER A 189 -9.27 -16.95 8.52
CA SER A 189 -9.83 -18.25 8.89
C SER A 189 -11.33 -18.31 8.59
#